data_015695840ba1b3351d8afba6d5c725d3
#
_entry.id   015695840ba1b3351d8afba6d5c725d3
#
_cell.length_a   1.000
_cell.length_b   1.000
_cell.length_c   1.000
_cell.angle_alpha   90.00
_cell.angle_beta   90.00
_cell.angle_gamma   90.00
#
_symmetry.space_group_name_H-M   'P 1'
#
loop_
_entity.id
_entity.type
_entity.pdbx_description
1 polymer ?
#
loop_
_entity_poly.entity_id
_entity_poly.type
_entity_poly.pdbx_seq_one_letter_code
_entity_poly.pdbx_strand_id
1 'polypeptide(L)'
;WDIQARVLECLTASDIESIGGDDYSIVARNGKIVLLMGYKFHDTFYCESNDGGNTWTKHMVYPFPGGSDFNFDTDFFGPCALNDNTMDVAIDDNGIVHVVFGTQRCARDAENEPGYYSYYAFSEHDGIIYWNSTMDPLPELDSVYLSTFPYRIGRPNLDGDDTIWYSGADGVSLPEYRNN
;
A
#
# COMPACT_ATOMS: atom_id res chain seq x y z
N TRP A 1 -10.58 23.46 22.01
CA TRP A 1 -9.62 22.78 21.12
C TRP A 1 -8.71 23.82 20.51
N ASP A 2 -7.42 23.75 20.84
CA ASP A 2 -6.40 24.58 20.19
C ASP A 2 -5.86 23.78 19.00
N ILE A 3 -6.33 24.08 17.79
CA ILE A 3 -5.86 23.44 16.56
C ILE A 3 -4.62 24.22 16.12
N GLN A 4 -3.43 23.63 16.31
CA GLN A 4 -2.20 24.15 15.76
C GLN A 4 -1.75 23.26 14.59
N ALA A 5 -1.57 23.85 13.41
CA ALA A 5 -0.91 23.17 12.31
C ALA A 5 0.55 22.90 12.73
N ARG A 6 0.98 21.63 12.69
CA ARG A 6 2.36 21.22 12.94
C ARG A 6 2.97 20.66 11.66
N VAL A 7 4.22 20.98 11.43
CA VAL A 7 5.03 20.29 10.42
C VAL A 7 5.44 18.95 11.00
N LEU A 8 5.16 17.86 10.30
CA LEU A 8 5.63 16.53 10.68
C LEU A 8 7.01 16.32 10.07
N GLU A 9 8.04 16.24 10.91
CA GLU A 9 9.45 16.11 10.50
C GLU A 9 9.73 14.82 9.71
N CYS A 10 8.88 13.82 9.86
CA CYS A 10 8.95 12.54 9.13
C CYS A 10 8.44 12.63 7.69
N LEU A 11 7.81 13.74 7.29
CA LEU A 11 7.26 13.93 5.95
C LEU A 11 8.08 14.96 5.18
N THR A 12 8.41 14.62 3.95
CA THR A 12 8.97 15.55 2.97
C THR A 12 7.91 16.03 2.00
N ALA A 13 8.17 17.05 1.21
CA ALA A 13 7.24 17.52 0.19
C ALA A 13 6.92 16.40 -0.82
N SER A 14 7.91 15.59 -1.20
CA SER A 14 7.73 14.46 -2.12
C SER A 14 6.85 13.35 -1.55
N ASP A 15 6.80 13.17 -0.23
CA ASP A 15 5.94 12.16 0.39
C ASP A 15 4.44 12.52 0.29
N ILE A 16 4.12 13.81 0.17
CA ILE A 16 2.74 14.31 0.21
C ILE A 16 2.25 14.92 -1.10
N GLU A 17 3.14 15.12 -2.08
CA GLU A 17 2.82 15.82 -3.33
C GLU A 17 1.76 15.09 -4.18
N SER A 18 1.65 13.78 -4.02
CA SER A 18 0.72 12.91 -4.75
C SER A 18 -0.27 12.17 -3.85
N ILE A 19 -0.25 12.41 -2.54
CA ILE A 19 -1.14 11.76 -1.59
C ILE A 19 -2.48 12.50 -1.56
N GLY A 20 -3.56 11.77 -1.82
CA GLY A 20 -4.92 12.26 -1.65
C GLY A 20 -5.30 12.39 -0.17
N GLY A 21 -6.40 13.07 0.10
CA GLY A 21 -6.90 13.28 1.46
C GLY A 21 -7.39 12.00 2.18
N ASP A 22 -7.43 10.87 1.48
CA ASP A 22 -7.90 9.56 1.93
C ASP A 22 -6.80 8.47 1.89
N ASP A 23 -5.58 8.82 1.49
CA ASP A 23 -4.44 7.89 1.39
C ASP A 23 -3.66 7.78 2.71
N TYR A 24 -4.34 7.80 3.85
CA TYR A 24 -3.72 7.64 5.17
C TYR A 24 -4.66 6.95 6.17
N SER A 25 -4.06 6.33 7.19
CA SER A 25 -4.74 5.84 8.40
C SER A 25 -4.00 6.31 9.64
N ILE A 26 -4.71 6.65 10.71
CA ILE A 26 -4.11 7.14 11.95
C ILE A 26 -4.66 6.37 13.15
N VAL A 27 -3.76 6.02 14.07
CA VAL A 27 -4.11 5.39 15.34
C VAL A 27 -3.29 5.99 16.48
N ALA A 28 -3.90 6.07 17.66
CA ALA A 28 -3.20 6.46 18.88
C ALA A 28 -3.50 5.48 20.00
N ARG A 29 -2.47 5.00 20.69
CA ARG A 29 -2.60 4.09 21.84
C ARG A 29 -1.44 4.22 22.79
N ASN A 30 -1.72 4.30 24.11
CA ASN A 30 -0.72 4.31 25.18
C ASN A 30 0.38 5.38 25.00
N GLY A 31 0.02 6.57 24.49
CA GLY A 31 0.95 7.67 24.27
C GLY A 31 1.72 7.60 22.93
N LYS A 32 1.62 6.50 22.19
CA LYS A 32 2.14 6.35 20.85
C LYS A 32 1.08 6.81 19.84
N ILE A 33 1.50 7.55 18.82
CA ILE A 33 0.68 7.94 17.66
C ILE A 33 1.36 7.40 16.42
N VAL A 34 0.60 6.78 15.54
CA VAL A 34 1.08 6.29 14.25
C VAL A 34 0.21 6.85 13.14
N LEU A 35 0.86 7.42 12.13
CA LEU A 35 0.26 7.90 10.89
C LEU A 35 0.81 7.03 9.76
N LEU A 36 -0.01 6.10 9.25
CA LEU A 36 0.31 5.27 8.08
C LEU A 36 -0.03 6.05 6.81
N MET A 37 0.84 5.99 5.84
CA MET A 37 0.69 6.63 4.53
C MET A 37 1.14 5.67 3.43
N GLY A 38 0.47 5.71 2.30
CA GLY A 38 0.81 4.89 1.15
C GLY A 38 -0.02 5.27 -0.07
N TYR A 39 0.60 5.12 -1.24
CA TYR A 39 -0.04 5.38 -2.52
C TYR A 39 0.58 4.48 -3.59
N LYS A 40 -0.10 4.25 -4.70
CA LYS A 40 0.29 3.30 -5.76
C LYS A 40 1.72 3.44 -6.26
N PHE A 41 2.19 4.66 -6.44
CA PHE A 41 3.48 4.99 -7.02
C PHE A 41 4.43 5.62 -6.00
N HIS A 42 4.18 5.37 -4.73
CA HIS A 42 4.98 5.85 -3.62
C HIS A 42 5.22 4.75 -2.60
N ASP A 43 6.18 5.01 -1.72
CA ASP A 43 6.43 4.16 -0.59
C ASP A 43 5.19 4.03 0.31
N THR A 44 4.97 2.83 0.85
CA THR A 44 4.10 2.64 2.01
C THR A 44 4.95 2.71 3.26
N PHE A 45 4.69 3.66 4.13
CA PHE A 45 5.46 3.92 5.34
C PHE A 45 4.55 4.45 6.45
N TYR A 46 5.04 4.43 7.67
CA TYR A 46 4.36 5.15 8.74
C TYR A 46 5.31 6.10 9.48
N CYS A 47 4.72 7.16 10.02
CA CYS A 47 5.35 8.05 10.96
C CYS A 47 4.90 7.72 12.38
N GLU A 48 5.84 7.57 13.29
CA GLU A 48 5.60 7.27 14.70
C GLU A 48 6.01 8.42 15.59
N SER A 49 5.16 8.76 16.55
CA SER A 49 5.47 9.62 17.69
C SER A 49 5.24 8.87 18.98
N ASN A 50 6.21 8.95 19.90
CA ASN A 50 6.15 8.37 21.24
C ASN A 50 6.01 9.44 22.35
N ASP A 51 5.81 10.70 21.98
CA ASP A 51 5.81 11.86 22.88
C ASP A 51 4.59 12.78 22.67
N GLY A 52 3.48 12.20 22.21
CA GLY A 52 2.24 12.93 21.98
C GLY A 52 2.26 13.86 20.77
N GLY A 53 3.05 13.53 19.75
CA GLY A 53 3.11 14.26 18.49
C GLY A 53 4.15 15.40 18.47
N ASN A 54 5.08 15.44 19.43
CA ASN A 54 6.13 16.47 19.43
C ASN A 54 7.27 16.13 18.49
N THR A 55 7.70 14.87 18.46
CA THR A 55 8.71 14.37 17.52
C THR A 55 8.18 13.18 16.74
N TRP A 56 8.70 12.99 15.52
CA TRP A 56 8.22 11.95 14.62
C TRP A 56 9.38 11.23 13.94
N THR A 57 9.24 9.91 13.78
CA THR A 57 10.20 9.05 13.10
C THR A 57 9.50 8.31 11.96
N LYS A 58 10.11 8.29 10.76
CA LYS A 58 9.61 7.55 9.59
C LYS A 58 10.10 6.11 9.62
N HIS A 59 9.19 5.17 9.36
CA HIS A 59 9.47 3.74 9.25
C HIS A 59 8.93 3.21 7.93
N MET A 60 9.79 2.58 7.15
CA MET A 60 9.42 1.98 5.87
C MET A 60 8.68 0.66 6.08
N VAL A 61 7.58 0.47 5.37
CA VAL A 61 6.81 -0.79 5.30
C VAL A 61 7.05 -1.47 3.96
N TYR A 62 6.77 -0.78 2.86
CA TYR A 62 6.94 -1.28 1.51
C TYR A 62 7.48 -0.16 0.61
N PRO A 63 8.76 -0.24 0.21
CA PRO A 63 9.32 0.73 -0.71
C PRO A 63 8.69 0.55 -2.11
N PHE A 64 8.43 1.66 -2.77
CA PHE A 64 7.93 1.64 -4.14
C PHE A 64 8.97 0.99 -5.08
N PRO A 65 8.61 -0.02 -5.88
CA PRO A 65 9.55 -0.73 -6.76
C PRO A 65 10.23 0.15 -7.82
N GLY A 66 9.59 1.26 -8.21
CA GLY A 66 10.19 2.24 -9.12
C GLY A 66 11.28 3.11 -8.50
N GLY A 67 11.38 3.13 -7.15
CA GLY A 67 12.33 3.94 -6.41
C GLY A 67 11.90 5.40 -6.25
N SER A 68 12.61 6.14 -5.38
CA SER A 68 12.30 7.53 -5.03
C SER A 68 12.46 8.54 -6.17
N ASP A 69 13.30 8.21 -7.14
CA ASP A 69 13.61 9.10 -8.28
C ASP A 69 12.77 8.77 -9.52
N PHE A 70 11.75 7.90 -9.36
CA PHE A 70 10.88 7.47 -10.44
C PHE A 70 10.14 8.64 -11.09
N ASN A 71 10.32 8.76 -12.41
CA ASN A 71 9.60 9.74 -13.21
C ASN A 71 8.48 9.04 -13.99
N PHE A 72 7.25 9.32 -13.60
CA PHE A 72 6.06 8.71 -14.18
C PHE A 72 5.92 8.92 -15.69
N ASP A 73 6.46 10.01 -16.24
CA ASP A 73 6.35 10.31 -17.67
C ASP A 73 7.40 9.58 -18.52
N THR A 74 8.53 9.19 -17.94
CA THR A 74 9.66 8.64 -18.70
C THR A 74 10.08 7.24 -18.29
N ASP A 75 9.89 6.87 -17.03
CA ASP A 75 10.47 5.64 -16.50
C ASP A 75 9.51 4.44 -16.64
N PHE A 76 10.10 3.26 -16.70
CA PHE A 76 9.38 2.00 -16.84
C PHE A 76 9.67 1.10 -15.65
N PHE A 77 8.68 0.29 -15.28
CA PHE A 77 8.84 -0.78 -14.31
C PHE A 77 8.06 -2.02 -14.75
N GLY A 78 8.62 -3.18 -14.42
CA GLY A 78 7.98 -4.46 -14.69
C GLY A 78 6.74 -4.70 -13.82
N PRO A 79 5.98 -5.77 -14.12
CA PRO A 79 4.82 -6.13 -13.31
C PRO A 79 5.21 -6.41 -11.86
N CYS A 80 4.65 -5.63 -10.95
CA CYS A 80 4.83 -5.79 -9.50
C CYS A 80 3.52 -5.48 -8.76
N ALA A 81 3.46 -5.86 -7.50
CA ALA A 81 2.35 -5.46 -6.63
C ALA A 81 2.61 -4.04 -6.13
N LEU A 82 1.64 -3.17 -6.31
CA LEU A 82 1.63 -1.83 -5.71
C LEU A 82 0.55 -1.76 -4.64
N ASN A 83 0.73 -0.90 -3.65
CA ASN A 83 -0.34 -0.54 -2.74
C ASN A 83 -1.53 0.00 -3.55
N ASP A 84 -2.73 -0.52 -3.29
CA ASP A 84 -3.96 -0.14 -4.00
C ASP A 84 -4.71 1.04 -3.36
N ASN A 85 -4.08 1.74 -2.42
CA ASN A 85 -4.58 2.81 -1.58
C ASN A 85 -5.51 2.36 -0.43
N THR A 86 -5.79 1.05 -0.32
CA THR A 86 -6.53 0.56 0.85
C THR A 86 -5.55 0.10 1.92
N MET A 87 -5.64 0.70 3.11
CA MET A 87 -4.73 0.36 4.21
C MET A 87 -5.33 0.69 5.56
N ASP A 88 -4.85 -0.01 6.57
CA ASP A 88 -5.19 0.28 7.96
C ASP A 88 -4.02 -0.03 8.89
N VAL A 89 -4.04 0.57 10.08
CA VAL A 89 -2.99 0.45 11.08
C VAL A 89 -3.56 0.26 12.49
N ALA A 90 -2.93 -0.62 13.25
CA ALA A 90 -3.26 -0.84 14.66
C ALA A 90 -1.99 -0.88 15.52
N ILE A 91 -2.13 -0.60 16.82
CA ILE A 91 -1.07 -0.76 17.82
C ILE A 91 -1.57 -1.77 18.85
N ASP A 92 -0.80 -2.82 19.11
CA ASP A 92 -1.13 -3.82 20.14
C ASP A 92 -0.75 -3.39 21.55
N ASP A 93 -1.02 -4.25 22.55
CA ASP A 93 -0.71 -3.99 23.95
C ASP A 93 0.79 -3.92 24.25
N ASN A 94 1.62 -4.49 23.39
CA ASN A 94 3.09 -4.46 23.48
C ASN A 94 3.69 -3.25 22.76
N GLY A 95 2.87 -2.42 22.11
CA GLY A 95 3.30 -1.26 21.33
C GLY A 95 3.80 -1.61 19.93
N ILE A 96 3.57 -2.86 19.47
CA ILE A 96 3.88 -3.27 18.10
C ILE A 96 2.86 -2.63 17.15
N VAL A 97 3.36 -2.05 16.07
CA VAL A 97 2.54 -1.49 15.00
C VAL A 97 2.24 -2.60 14.00
N HIS A 98 0.96 -2.81 13.72
CA HIS A 98 0.45 -3.75 12.74
C HIS A 98 -0.13 -2.98 11.56
N VAL A 99 0.26 -3.32 10.36
CA VAL A 99 -0.18 -2.69 9.12
C VAL A 99 -0.81 -3.74 8.22
N VAL A 100 -1.93 -3.41 7.62
CA VAL A 100 -2.52 -4.16 6.52
C VAL A 100 -2.73 -3.23 5.34
N PHE A 101 -2.48 -3.71 4.13
CA PHE A 101 -2.76 -2.95 2.92
C PHE A 101 -3.11 -3.88 1.76
N GLY A 102 -3.97 -3.40 0.88
CA GLY A 102 -4.31 -4.08 -0.35
C GLY A 102 -3.22 -3.91 -1.40
N THR A 103 -3.07 -4.89 -2.28
CA THR A 103 -2.14 -4.82 -3.40
C THR A 103 -2.84 -5.07 -4.72
N GLN A 104 -2.37 -4.39 -5.75
CA GLN A 104 -2.80 -4.57 -7.13
C GLN A 104 -1.58 -4.68 -8.03
N ARG A 105 -1.62 -5.62 -8.98
CA ARG A 105 -0.58 -5.74 -9.99
C ARG A 105 -0.63 -4.56 -10.95
N CYS A 106 0.51 -3.95 -11.17
CA CYS A 106 0.67 -2.85 -12.10
C CYS A 106 2.00 -2.98 -12.85
N ALA A 107 2.04 -2.47 -14.06
CA ALA A 107 3.27 -2.32 -14.82
C ALA A 107 3.21 -1.05 -15.65
N ARG A 108 4.37 -0.47 -15.91
CA ARG A 108 4.58 0.52 -16.94
C ARG A 108 5.69 0.03 -17.85
N ASP A 109 5.35 -0.37 -19.05
CA ASP A 109 6.25 -0.90 -20.07
C ASP A 109 6.26 0.01 -21.32
N ALA A 110 7.10 -0.35 -22.29
CA ALA A 110 7.25 0.42 -23.52
C ALA A 110 6.02 0.40 -24.45
N GLU A 111 5.02 -0.45 -24.16
CA GLU A 111 3.77 -0.50 -24.92
C GLU A 111 2.79 0.57 -24.42
N ASN A 112 3.02 1.12 -23.22
CA ASN A 112 2.21 2.21 -22.66
C ASN A 112 2.72 3.57 -23.18
N GLU A 113 1.80 4.46 -23.47
CA GLU A 113 2.16 5.86 -23.73
C GLU A 113 2.73 6.53 -22.46
N PRO A 114 3.56 7.57 -22.58
CA PRO A 114 4.04 8.34 -21.44
C PRO A 114 2.88 8.80 -20.53
N GLY A 115 3.02 8.60 -19.22
CA GLY A 115 1.98 8.90 -18.24
C GLY A 115 0.90 7.82 -18.07
N TYR A 116 0.93 6.73 -18.84
CA TYR A 116 0.00 5.61 -18.71
C TYR A 116 0.68 4.38 -18.12
N TYR A 117 -0.12 3.53 -17.50
CA TYR A 117 0.29 2.25 -16.90
C TYR A 117 -0.84 1.24 -17.05
N SER A 118 -0.49 -0.03 -17.06
CA SER A 118 -1.45 -1.13 -17.12
C SER A 118 -1.71 -1.70 -15.73
N TYR A 119 -2.98 -1.78 -15.36
CA TYR A 119 -3.42 -2.62 -14.26
C TYR A 119 -3.77 -4.01 -14.78
N TYR A 120 -3.31 -4.99 -14.06
CA TYR A 120 -3.67 -6.37 -14.33
C TYR A 120 -4.57 -6.84 -13.19
N ALA A 121 -5.88 -6.81 -13.44
CA ALA A 121 -6.84 -7.30 -12.46
C ALA A 121 -6.68 -8.81 -12.24
N PHE A 122 -6.91 -9.23 -10.99
CA PHE A 122 -6.98 -10.66 -10.59
C PHE A 122 -5.72 -11.47 -10.83
N SER A 123 -4.59 -10.82 -10.69
CA SER A 123 -3.30 -11.51 -10.77
C SER A 123 -2.93 -12.13 -9.41
N GLU A 124 -1.90 -12.95 -9.44
CA GLU A 124 -1.30 -13.50 -8.21
C GLU A 124 -0.70 -12.41 -7.30
N HIS A 125 -0.58 -11.16 -7.80
CA HIS A 125 -0.11 -10.01 -7.04
C HIS A 125 -1.22 -9.30 -6.25
N ASP A 126 -2.49 -9.57 -6.56
CA ASP A 126 -3.60 -8.97 -5.82
C ASP A 126 -3.77 -9.68 -4.48
N GLY A 127 -4.09 -8.95 -3.45
CA GLY A 127 -4.34 -9.51 -2.14
C GLY A 127 -4.19 -8.51 -1.02
N ILE A 128 -4.30 -9.01 0.19
CA ILE A 128 -4.10 -8.25 1.41
C ILE A 128 -2.79 -8.70 2.04
N ILE A 129 -1.89 -7.77 2.27
CA ILE A 129 -0.60 -7.99 2.89
C ILE A 129 -0.67 -7.53 4.34
N TYR A 130 -0.11 -8.35 5.22
CA TYR A 130 0.13 -8.01 6.61
C TYR A 130 1.62 -7.75 6.84
N TRP A 131 1.93 -6.72 7.61
CA TRP A 131 3.25 -6.39 8.09
C TRP A 131 3.19 -5.90 9.54
N ASN A 132 4.27 -6.03 10.30
CA ASN A 132 4.37 -5.42 11.62
C ASN A 132 5.78 -4.89 11.90
N SER A 133 5.89 -4.01 12.91
CA SER A 133 7.12 -3.27 13.23
C SER A 133 8.29 -4.13 13.76
N THR A 134 8.13 -5.44 13.86
CA THR A 134 9.24 -6.37 14.16
C THR A 134 9.84 -6.98 12.90
N MET A 135 9.27 -6.69 11.73
CA MET A 135 9.73 -7.18 10.42
C MET A 135 10.62 -6.14 9.74
N ASP A 136 11.51 -6.60 8.88
CA ASP A 136 12.19 -5.72 7.92
C ASP A 136 11.18 -5.13 6.91
N PRO A 137 11.50 -4.02 6.23
CA PRO A 137 10.72 -3.55 5.10
C PRO A 137 10.51 -4.65 4.07
N LEU A 138 9.33 -4.68 3.47
CA LEU A 138 9.02 -5.70 2.46
C LEU A 138 9.88 -5.49 1.22
N PRO A 139 10.37 -6.57 0.60
CA PRO A 139 11.00 -6.49 -0.71
C PRO A 139 9.93 -6.24 -1.79
N GLU A 140 10.37 -6.07 -3.03
CA GLU A 140 9.45 -6.03 -4.18
C GLU A 140 8.57 -7.27 -4.21
N LEU A 141 7.25 -7.05 -4.26
CA LEU A 141 6.26 -8.11 -4.23
C LEU A 141 5.94 -8.56 -5.66
N ASP A 142 6.77 -9.42 -6.21
CA ASP A 142 6.50 -10.12 -7.47
C ASP A 142 5.63 -11.38 -7.25
N SER A 143 5.17 -12.00 -8.34
CA SER A 143 4.30 -13.19 -8.26
C SER A 143 4.95 -14.38 -7.56
N VAL A 144 6.26 -14.56 -7.70
CA VAL A 144 7.01 -15.66 -7.06
C VAL A 144 7.06 -15.42 -5.55
N TYR A 145 7.40 -14.21 -5.16
CA TYR A 145 7.48 -13.85 -3.75
C TYR A 145 6.11 -13.94 -3.06
N LEU A 146 5.07 -13.38 -3.68
CA LEU A 146 3.72 -13.42 -3.11
C LEU A 146 3.16 -14.84 -2.97
N SER A 147 3.49 -15.75 -3.87
CA SER A 147 3.03 -17.15 -3.80
C SER A 147 3.57 -17.88 -2.55
N THR A 148 4.72 -17.45 -2.05
CA THR A 148 5.42 -18.04 -0.88
C THR A 148 5.36 -17.14 0.36
N PHE A 149 4.83 -15.92 0.24
CA PHE A 149 4.85 -14.95 1.32
C PHE A 149 3.87 -15.32 2.45
N PRO A 150 4.37 -15.63 3.66
CA PRO A 150 3.54 -16.18 4.73
C PRO A 150 2.53 -15.16 5.32
N TYR A 151 2.71 -13.88 5.06
CA TYR A 151 1.88 -12.80 5.59
C TYR A 151 0.89 -12.23 4.58
N ARG A 152 0.71 -12.86 3.43
CA ARG A 152 -0.40 -12.62 2.54
C ARG A 152 -1.66 -13.24 3.17
N ILE A 153 -2.45 -12.42 3.85
CA ILE A 153 -3.59 -12.87 4.65
C ILE A 153 -4.90 -12.98 3.86
N GLY A 154 -4.91 -12.50 2.64
CA GLY A 154 -6.08 -12.59 1.76
C GLY A 154 -5.69 -12.56 0.29
N ARG A 155 -6.44 -13.26 -0.52
CA ARG A 155 -6.39 -13.17 -1.98
C ARG A 155 -7.79 -13.33 -2.55
N PRO A 156 -8.04 -12.87 -3.79
CA PRO A 156 -9.28 -13.19 -4.47
C PRO A 156 -9.51 -14.70 -4.45
N ASN A 157 -10.71 -15.12 -4.04
CA ASN A 157 -11.11 -16.52 -4.17
C ASN A 157 -11.60 -16.72 -5.60
N LEU A 158 -10.75 -17.31 -6.42
CA LEU A 158 -11.14 -17.76 -7.75
C LEU A 158 -11.97 -19.02 -7.55
N ASP A 159 -13.29 -18.95 -7.83
CA ASP A 159 -14.12 -20.15 -7.91
C ASP A 159 -13.47 -21.12 -8.88
N GLY A 160 -13.55 -22.43 -8.62
CA GLY A 160 -12.73 -23.49 -9.23
C GLY A 160 -12.69 -23.59 -10.76
N ASP A 161 -13.21 -22.61 -11.48
CA ASP A 161 -13.05 -22.38 -12.91
C ASP A 161 -12.14 -21.16 -13.22
N ASP A 162 -11.46 -20.61 -12.21
CA ASP A 162 -10.59 -19.42 -12.28
C ASP A 162 -11.27 -18.17 -12.85
N THR A 163 -12.61 -18.13 -12.85
CA THR A 163 -13.35 -17.01 -13.41
C THR A 163 -14.31 -16.45 -12.36
N ILE A 164 -14.03 -15.26 -11.90
CA ILE A 164 -14.96 -14.50 -11.08
C ILE A 164 -15.67 -13.51 -12.01
N TRP A 165 -16.97 -13.49 -12.02
CA TRP A 165 -17.75 -12.63 -12.91
C TRP A 165 -18.53 -11.59 -12.12
N TYR A 166 -18.33 -10.34 -12.46
CA TYR A 166 -19.22 -9.28 -12.00
C TYR A 166 -19.74 -8.52 -13.22
N SER A 167 -21.02 -8.22 -13.27
CA SER A 167 -21.62 -7.45 -14.35
C SER A 167 -21.53 -5.96 -14.04
N GLY A 168 -20.64 -5.25 -14.74
CA GLY A 168 -20.67 -3.79 -14.80
C GLY A 168 -21.83 -3.27 -15.64
N ALA A 169 -22.15 -1.99 -15.51
CA ALA A 169 -23.23 -1.31 -16.25
C ALA A 169 -23.04 -1.31 -17.79
N ASP A 170 -21.85 -1.65 -18.24
CA ASP A 170 -21.43 -1.76 -19.64
C ASP A 170 -21.43 -3.20 -20.19
N GLY A 171 -21.92 -4.17 -19.40
CA GLY A 171 -22.01 -5.56 -19.81
C GLY A 171 -20.69 -6.32 -19.75
N VAL A 172 -19.63 -5.72 -19.21
CA VAL A 172 -18.37 -6.40 -18.93
C VAL A 172 -18.52 -7.11 -17.58
N SER A 173 -18.31 -8.42 -17.58
CA SER A 173 -18.32 -9.20 -16.35
C SER A 173 -16.94 -9.09 -15.68
N LEU A 174 -16.89 -8.61 -14.46
CA LEU A 174 -15.70 -8.52 -13.62
C LEU A 174 -15.85 -9.49 -12.44
N PRO A 175 -14.75 -9.98 -11.89
CA PRO A 175 -14.80 -10.93 -10.78
C PRO A 175 -15.25 -10.31 -9.44
N GLU A 176 -15.91 -11.09 -8.65
CA GLU A 176 -16.40 -10.72 -7.33
C GLU A 176 -15.45 -11.21 -6.24
N TYR A 177 -15.02 -10.32 -5.33
CA TYR A 177 -14.28 -10.70 -4.14
C TYR A 177 -15.24 -11.34 -3.13
N ARG A 178 -15.07 -12.62 -2.83
CA ARG A 178 -15.72 -13.24 -1.69
C ARG A 178 -14.74 -13.41 -0.55
N ASN A 179 -14.98 -12.69 0.53
CA ASN A 179 -14.34 -12.98 1.80
C ASN A 179 -14.92 -14.28 2.37
N ASN A 180 -14.11 -15.29 2.55
CA ASN A 180 -14.40 -16.43 3.41
C ASN A 180 -13.77 -16.23 4.78
#